data_1c98ec9957e6ee630d3a5381e6ff1637
#
_entry.id   1c98ec9957e6ee630d3a5381e6ff1637
#
_cell.length_a   1.000
_cell.length_b   1.000
_cell.length_c   1.000
_cell.angle_alpha   90.00
_cell.angle_beta   90.00
_cell.angle_gamma   90.00
#
_symmetry.space_group_name_H-M   'P 1'
#
loop_
_entity.id
_entity.type
_entity.pdbx_description
1 polymer ?
#
loop_
_entity_poly.entity_id
_entity_poly.type
_entity_poly.pdbx_seq_one_letter_code
_entity_poly.pdbx_strand_id
1 'polypeptide(L)' 'MIIIQVDKLIKETEDAYYLNCEGDKVWFPKSKVKLDLKNNELELPIWLAKLKFPNEF' A
#
# COMPACT_ATOMS: atom_id res chain seq x y z
N MET A 1 -9.34 9.61 1.59
CA MET A 1 -8.30 8.57 1.54
C MET A 1 -8.22 7.85 2.87
N ILE A 2 -7.80 6.60 2.84
CA ILE A 2 -7.62 5.81 4.06
C ILE A 2 -6.14 5.53 4.28
N ILE A 3 -5.81 5.08 5.49
CA ILE A 3 -4.45 4.72 5.86
C ILE A 3 -4.44 3.27 6.31
N ILE A 4 -3.53 2.48 5.76
CA ILE A 4 -3.34 1.08 6.18
C ILE A 4 -1.94 0.88 6.73
N GLN A 5 -1.77 -0.14 7.55
CA GLN A 5 -0.48 -0.51 8.10
C GLN A 5 0.34 -1.27 7.08
N VAL A 6 1.63 -0.96 7.02
CA VAL A 6 2.59 -1.64 6.15
C VAL A 6 3.68 -2.24 7.03
N ASP A 7 3.95 -3.52 6.85
CA ASP A 7 5.01 -4.18 7.62
C ASP A 7 6.39 -3.86 7.05
N LYS A 8 6.51 -3.87 5.72
CA LYS A 8 7.80 -3.74 5.09
C LYS A 8 7.68 -3.32 3.62
N LEU A 9 8.60 -2.46 3.19
CA LEU A 9 8.82 -2.22 1.76
C LEU A 9 9.76 -3.30 1.24
N ILE A 10 9.24 -4.17 0.37
CA ILE A 10 10.00 -5.30 -0.17
C ILE A 10 10.83 -4.86 -1.37
N LYS A 11 10.20 -4.12 -2.27
CA LYS A 11 10.84 -3.68 -3.50
C LYS A 11 10.21 -2.37 -3.96
N GLU A 12 10.98 -1.59 -4.66
CA GLU A 12 10.52 -0.33 -5.23
C GLU A 12 10.99 -0.23 -6.67
N THR A 13 10.09 0.18 -7.54
CA THR A 13 10.44 0.51 -8.91
C THR A 13 10.21 2.00 -9.12
N GLU A 14 10.48 2.50 -10.32
CA GLU A 14 10.23 3.89 -10.65
C GLU A 14 8.76 4.29 -10.48
N ASP A 15 7.84 3.37 -10.77
CA ASP A 15 6.41 3.65 -10.80
C ASP A 15 5.60 3.00 -9.68
N ALA A 16 6.20 2.11 -8.90
CA ALA A 16 5.43 1.31 -7.94
C ALA A 16 6.22 0.93 -6.70
N TYR A 17 5.47 0.65 -5.63
CA TYR A 17 5.99 0.05 -4.41
C TYR A 17 5.47 -1.38 -4.29
N TYR A 18 6.35 -2.29 -3.88
CA TYR A 18 5.96 -3.65 -3.53
C TYR A 18 6.04 -3.78 -2.01
N LEU A 19 4.89 -3.86 -1.37
CA LEU A 19 4.78 -3.78 0.09
C LEU A 19 4.24 -5.07 0.68
N ASN A 20 4.69 -5.37 1.88
CA ASN A 20 4.11 -6.43 2.69
C ASN A 20 3.13 -5.76 3.67
N CYS A 21 1.84 -6.03 3.48
CA CYS A 21 0.76 -5.49 4.31
C CYS A 21 0.13 -6.63 5.08
N GLU A 22 0.55 -6.84 6.32
CA GLU A 22 0.03 -7.88 7.22
C GLU A 22 0.07 -9.28 6.58
N GLY A 23 1.19 -9.60 5.94
CA GLY A 23 1.39 -10.90 5.30
C GLY A 23 1.01 -10.95 3.83
N ASP A 24 0.29 -9.96 3.33
CA ASP A 24 -0.07 -9.88 1.91
C ASP A 24 0.94 -9.01 1.17
N LYS A 25 1.53 -9.54 0.13
CA LYS A 25 2.49 -8.82 -0.70
C LYS A 25 1.76 -8.22 -1.89
N VAL A 26 1.74 -6.91 -1.97
CA VAL A 26 0.91 -6.18 -2.94
C VAL A 26 1.71 -5.06 -3.60
N TRP A 27 1.49 -4.87 -4.90
CA TRP A 27 2.02 -3.74 -5.65
C TRP A 27 1.06 -2.56 -5.60
N PHE A 28 1.61 -1.36 -5.41
CA PHE A 28 0.83 -0.12 -5.42
C PHE A 28 1.47 0.90 -6.36
N PRO A 29 0.68 1.58 -7.20
CA PRO A 29 1.22 2.63 -8.06
C PRO A 29 1.60 3.86 -7.24
N LYS A 30 2.81 4.37 -7.42
CA LYS A 30 3.30 5.54 -6.68
C LYS A 30 2.42 6.76 -6.88
N SER A 31 1.85 6.92 -8.08
CA SER A 31 1.04 8.09 -8.41
C SER A 31 -0.28 8.15 -7.66
N LYS A 32 -0.72 7.05 -7.05
CA LYS A 32 -2.03 6.96 -6.39
C LYS A 32 -1.95 6.82 -4.88
N VAL A 33 -0.76 6.66 -4.33
CA VAL A 33 -0.58 6.41 -2.90
C VAL A 33 0.51 7.31 -2.33
N LYS A 34 0.51 7.42 -0.99
CA LYS A 34 1.60 8.07 -0.25
C LYS A 34 2.12 7.08 0.77
N LEU A 35 3.40 6.76 0.67
CA LEU A 35 4.05 5.84 1.60
C LEU A 35 4.81 6.61 2.67
N ASP A 36 4.53 6.29 3.93
CA ASP A 36 5.22 6.85 5.07
C ASP A 36 5.97 5.73 5.80
N LEU A 37 7.23 5.54 5.45
CA LEU A 37 8.05 4.49 6.06
C LEU A 37 8.40 4.79 7.50
N LYS A 38 8.38 6.05 7.90
CA LYS A 38 8.67 6.44 9.27
C LYS A 38 7.62 5.90 10.23
N ASN A 39 6.36 5.90 9.80
CA ASN A 39 5.24 5.43 10.59
C ASN A 39 4.69 4.08 10.11
N ASN A 40 5.30 3.51 9.08
CA ASN A 40 4.88 2.25 8.47
C ASN A 40 3.43 2.29 8.02
N GLU A 41 3.07 3.37 7.35
CA GLU A 41 1.71 3.63 6.89
C GLU A 41 1.66 3.88 5.40
N LEU A 42 0.57 3.48 4.78
CA LEU A 42 0.30 3.76 3.37
C LEU A 42 -1.05 4.47 3.27
N GLU A 43 -1.05 5.67 2.69
CA GLU A 43 -2.26 6.42 2.42
C GLU A 43 -2.69 6.15 0.98
N LEU A 44 -3.94 5.72 0.79
CA LEU A 44 -4.44 5.35 -0.53
C LEU A 44 -5.95 5.65 -0.62
N PRO A 45 -6.47 5.85 -1.84
CA PRO A 45 -7.91 6.04 -2.01
C PRO A 45 -8.67 4.73 -1.74
N ILE A 46 -9.91 4.87 -1.28
CA ILE A 46 -10.72 3.71 -0.89
C ILE A 46 -10.95 2.74 -2.06
N TRP A 47 -11.09 3.24 -3.28
CA TRP A 47 -11.31 2.38 -4.44
C TRP A 47 -10.12 1.45 -4.69
N LEU A 48 -8.90 1.95 -4.43
CA LEU A 48 -7.70 1.14 -4.60
C LEU A 48 -7.60 0.09 -3.49
N ALA A 49 -7.97 0.48 -2.27
CA ALA A 49 -8.00 -0.46 -1.15
C ALA A 49 -8.98 -1.60 -1.41
N LYS A 50 -10.16 -1.29 -1.95
CA LYS A 50 -11.14 -2.31 -2.32
C LYS A 50 -10.64 -3.23 -3.41
N LEU A 51 -9.90 -2.68 -4.37
CA LEU A 51 -9.34 -3.46 -5.46
C LEU A 51 -8.28 -4.45 -4.98
N LYS A 52 -7.41 -4.01 -4.07
CA LYS A 52 -6.31 -4.82 -3.58
C LYS A 52 -6.69 -5.75 -2.43
N PHE A 53 -7.65 -5.35 -1.62
CA PHE A 53 -8.10 -6.10 -0.44
C PHE A 53 -9.62 -6.23 -0.45
N PRO A 54 -10.18 -6.97 -1.41
CA PRO A 54 -11.65 -7.03 -1.56
C PRO A 54 -12.38 -7.64 -0.38
N ASN A 55 -11.70 -8.44 0.44
CA ASN A 55 -12.32 -9.07 1.60
C ASN A 55 -12.33 -8.18 2.85
N GLU A 56 -11.63 -7.05 2.82
CA GLU A 56 -11.47 -6.18 3.99
C GLU A 56 -12.16 -4.82 3.83
N PHE A 57 -12.51 -4.46 2.61
CA PHE A 57 -13.11 -3.16 2.33
C PHE A 57 -14.38 -3.25 1.48
#